data_db742cc275ececaca64fd98debcd6c52
#
_entry.id   db742cc275ececaca64fd98debcd6c52
#
_cell.length_a   1.000
_cell.length_b   1.000
_cell.length_c   1.000
_cell.angle_alpha   90.00
_cell.angle_beta   90.00
_cell.angle_gamma   90.00
#
_symmetry.space_group_name_H-M   'P 1'
#
loop_
_entity.id
_entity.type
_entity.pdbx_description
1 polymer ?
#
loop_
_entity_poly.entity_id
_entity_poly.type
_entity_poly.pdbx_seq_one_letter_code
_entity_poly.pdbx_strand_id
1 'polypeptide(L)'
;MKSIFFIFVLFSLNISATNAENELQKTIFKFWEARNNQDFEKIFFYESKIGALTGSSSDNHFYEDPPPDFESVVNYYSTVKSDLTPSFIKIYKLSENVYLSLYYLTGRYEYSNGKINDDYKSRVSNIWLYEDEGFKLYYKNFNKLKDSLVPEEIGPYPVK
;
A
#
# COMPACT_ATOMS: atom_id res chain seq x y z
N MET A 1 26.99 -31.28 19.38
CA MET A 1 26.91 -30.78 17.98
C MET A 1 25.50 -30.56 17.46
N LYS A 2 24.38 -30.83 18.17
CA LYS A 2 23.02 -30.66 17.69
C LYS A 2 22.41 -29.24 17.96
N SER A 3 22.98 -28.48 18.92
CA SER A 3 22.42 -27.16 19.29
C SER A 3 22.81 -26.01 18.36
N ILE A 4 23.91 -26.08 17.65
CA ILE A 4 24.40 -25.00 16.77
C ILE A 4 23.58 -24.91 15.46
N PHE A 5 23.08 -26.05 14.98
CA PHE A 5 22.27 -26.08 13.75
C PHE A 5 20.87 -25.41 13.92
N PHE A 6 20.32 -25.50 15.12
CA PHE A 6 19.00 -24.92 15.42
C PHE A 6 19.03 -23.38 15.52
N ILE A 7 20.14 -22.82 16.02
CA ILE A 7 20.33 -21.35 16.10
C ILE A 7 20.49 -20.74 14.72
N PHE A 8 21.16 -21.45 13.78
CA PHE A 8 21.37 -20.94 12.42
C PHE A 8 20.08 -20.87 11.59
N VAL A 9 19.14 -21.82 11.80
CA VAL A 9 17.83 -21.82 11.12
C VAL A 9 16.93 -20.69 11.62
N LEU A 10 16.93 -20.37 12.91
CA LEU A 10 16.16 -19.26 13.47
C LEU A 10 16.70 -17.89 13.01
N PHE A 11 18.02 -17.76 12.85
CA PHE A 11 18.62 -16.52 12.35
C PHE A 11 18.31 -16.27 10.86
N SER A 12 18.29 -17.32 10.04
CA SER A 12 17.95 -17.21 8.60
C SER A 12 16.50 -16.82 8.36
N LEU A 13 15.54 -17.27 9.20
CA LEU A 13 14.14 -16.91 9.10
C LEU A 13 13.88 -15.43 9.43
N ASN A 14 14.58 -14.88 10.41
CA ASN A 14 14.45 -13.46 10.76
C ASN A 14 15.05 -12.53 9.69
N ILE A 15 16.17 -12.89 9.08
CA ILE A 15 16.80 -12.10 8.02
C ILE A 15 15.92 -12.08 6.77
N SER A 16 15.27 -13.19 6.43
CA SER A 16 14.36 -13.28 5.28
C SER A 16 13.11 -12.40 5.45
N ALA A 17 12.50 -12.39 6.63
CA ALA A 17 11.33 -11.57 6.91
C ALA A 17 11.67 -10.05 6.80
N THR A 18 12.78 -9.62 7.38
CA THR A 18 13.24 -8.22 7.31
C THR A 18 13.52 -7.77 5.88
N ASN A 19 14.03 -8.65 5.02
CA ASN A 19 14.25 -8.32 3.61
C ASN A 19 12.95 -8.10 2.84
N ALA A 20 11.95 -8.96 3.01
CA ALA A 20 10.66 -8.84 2.34
C ALA A 20 9.88 -7.60 2.79
N GLU A 21 9.93 -7.24 4.08
CA GLU A 21 9.31 -6.02 4.60
C GLU A 21 10.00 -4.77 4.03
N ASN A 22 11.33 -4.76 3.94
CA ASN A 22 12.08 -3.66 3.32
C ASN A 22 11.80 -3.54 1.82
N GLU A 23 11.63 -4.67 1.13
CA GLU A 23 11.23 -4.70 -0.28
C GLU A 23 9.82 -4.14 -0.46
N LEU A 24 8.86 -4.56 0.36
CA LEU A 24 7.51 -4.04 0.31
C LEU A 24 7.45 -2.53 0.62
N GLN A 25 8.24 -2.05 1.57
CA GLN A 25 8.33 -0.62 1.84
C GLN A 25 8.79 0.16 0.59
N LYS A 26 9.82 -0.32 -0.10
CA LYS A 26 10.27 0.28 -1.37
C LYS A 26 9.20 0.20 -2.46
N THR A 27 8.48 -0.91 -2.51
CA THR A 27 7.38 -1.11 -3.46
C THR A 27 6.26 -0.10 -3.24
N ILE A 28 5.90 0.20 -1.98
CA ILE A 28 4.88 1.21 -1.65
C ILE A 28 5.30 2.59 -2.18
N PHE A 29 6.55 3.00 -2.00
CA PHE A 29 7.05 4.27 -2.56
C PHE A 29 7.00 4.28 -4.09
N LYS A 30 7.47 3.22 -4.75
CA LYS A 30 7.45 3.10 -6.22
C LYS A 30 6.03 3.09 -6.79
N PHE A 31 5.09 2.46 -6.10
CA PHE A 31 3.69 2.47 -6.48
C PHE A 31 3.11 3.90 -6.46
N TRP A 32 3.38 4.67 -5.41
CA TRP A 32 2.90 6.04 -5.33
C TRP A 32 3.62 6.97 -6.30
N GLU A 33 4.90 6.77 -6.53
CA GLU A 33 5.65 7.45 -7.59
C GLU A 33 5.03 7.19 -8.98
N ALA A 34 4.71 5.93 -9.29
CA ALA A 34 4.03 5.58 -10.54
C ALA A 34 2.64 6.25 -10.64
N ARG A 35 1.87 6.28 -9.55
CA ARG A 35 0.58 6.97 -9.48
C ARG A 35 0.70 8.47 -9.73
N ASN A 36 1.65 9.14 -9.09
CA ASN A 36 1.89 10.56 -9.21
C ASN A 36 2.33 10.96 -10.63
N ASN A 37 3.11 10.10 -11.28
CA ASN A 37 3.61 10.32 -12.64
C ASN A 37 2.67 9.78 -13.73
N GLN A 38 1.52 9.17 -13.38
CA GLN A 38 0.63 8.49 -14.31
C GLN A 38 1.35 7.44 -15.19
N ASP A 39 2.33 6.72 -14.61
CA ASP A 39 3.02 5.60 -15.24
C ASP A 39 2.14 4.35 -15.19
N PHE A 40 1.22 4.27 -16.16
CA PHE A 40 0.17 3.23 -16.17
C PHE A 40 0.73 1.82 -16.27
N GLU A 41 1.87 1.62 -16.94
CA GLU A 41 2.52 0.31 -17.01
C GLU A 41 2.99 -0.16 -15.64
N LYS A 42 3.62 0.72 -14.87
CA LYS A 42 4.01 0.40 -13.50
C LYS A 42 2.82 0.27 -12.56
N ILE A 43 1.78 1.10 -12.71
CA ILE A 43 0.56 0.95 -11.91
C ILE A 43 -0.03 -0.43 -12.17
N PHE A 44 -0.21 -0.83 -13.44
CA PHE A 44 -0.72 -2.15 -13.82
C PHE A 44 0.15 -3.28 -13.29
N PHE A 45 1.48 -3.12 -13.32
CA PHE A 45 2.41 -4.10 -12.76
C PHE A 45 2.15 -4.38 -11.28
N TYR A 46 1.74 -3.36 -10.49
CA TYR A 46 1.48 -3.53 -9.07
C TYR A 46 0.07 -4.04 -8.74
N GLU A 47 -0.87 -4.07 -9.67
CA GLU A 47 -2.20 -4.63 -9.42
C GLU A 47 -2.14 -6.17 -9.36
N SER A 48 -2.94 -6.77 -8.46
CA SER A 48 -3.00 -8.23 -8.32
C SER A 48 -3.72 -8.89 -9.50
N LYS A 49 -3.19 -10.03 -9.95
CA LYS A 49 -3.76 -10.84 -11.05
C LYS A 49 -5.06 -11.54 -10.67
N ILE A 50 -5.42 -11.60 -9.40
CA ILE A 50 -6.69 -12.21 -8.94
C ILE A 50 -7.80 -11.18 -8.70
N GLY A 51 -7.57 -9.91 -9.05
CA GLY A 51 -8.50 -8.81 -8.80
C GLY A 51 -8.14 -8.00 -7.57
N ALA A 52 -9.04 -7.10 -7.19
CA ALA A 52 -8.83 -6.23 -6.04
C ALA A 52 -10.11 -6.04 -5.22
N LEU A 53 -9.92 -5.73 -3.95
CA LEU A 53 -10.98 -5.28 -3.05
C LEU A 53 -10.67 -3.86 -2.59
N THR A 54 -11.58 -2.93 -2.84
CA THR A 54 -11.39 -1.51 -2.52
C THR A 54 -12.45 -1.03 -1.55
N GLY A 55 -12.03 -0.30 -0.52
CA GLY A 55 -12.90 0.40 0.43
C GLY A 55 -12.45 1.84 0.64
N SER A 56 -13.40 2.72 0.95
CA SER A 56 -13.13 4.12 1.27
C SER A 56 -14.12 4.62 2.32
N SER A 57 -13.66 5.48 3.22
CA SER A 57 -14.54 6.15 4.19
C SER A 57 -15.51 7.17 3.57
N SER A 58 -15.34 7.49 2.29
CA SER A 58 -16.29 8.31 1.51
C SER A 58 -17.39 7.48 0.87
N ASP A 59 -17.31 6.17 0.97
CA ASP A 59 -18.22 5.22 0.34
C ASP A 59 -18.83 4.27 1.36
N ASN A 60 -20.08 3.87 1.14
CA ASN A 60 -20.80 2.95 2.03
C ASN A 60 -20.60 1.48 1.63
N HIS A 61 -19.87 1.20 0.55
CA HIS A 61 -19.74 -0.13 -0.04
C HIS A 61 -18.27 -0.51 -0.22
N PHE A 62 -18.01 -1.80 -0.19
CA PHE A 62 -16.79 -2.38 -0.73
C PHE A 62 -17.02 -2.69 -2.21
N TYR A 63 -15.99 -2.44 -3.00
CA TYR A 63 -15.96 -2.79 -4.43
C TYR A 63 -15.04 -3.97 -4.62
N GLU A 64 -15.54 -5.01 -5.28
CA GLU A 64 -14.74 -6.12 -5.77
C GLU A 64 -14.49 -5.87 -7.26
N ASP A 65 -13.25 -5.65 -7.59
CA ASP A 65 -12.82 -5.45 -8.97
C ASP A 65 -12.28 -6.78 -9.52
N PRO A 66 -12.69 -7.18 -10.74
CA PRO A 66 -12.08 -8.34 -11.39
C PRO A 66 -10.59 -8.10 -11.63
N PRO A 67 -9.83 -9.15 -12.02
CA PRO A 67 -8.45 -8.95 -12.48
C PRO A 67 -8.40 -7.83 -13.51
N PRO A 68 -7.58 -6.79 -13.28
CA PRO A 68 -7.54 -5.65 -14.18
C PRO A 68 -6.89 -6.04 -15.52
N ASP A 69 -7.38 -5.48 -16.61
CA ASP A 69 -6.64 -5.35 -17.85
C ASP A 69 -5.98 -3.97 -17.93
N PHE A 70 -5.03 -3.82 -18.84
CA PHE A 70 -4.26 -2.58 -18.95
C PHE A 70 -5.16 -1.39 -19.35
N GLU A 71 -6.14 -1.60 -20.20
CA GLU A 71 -7.06 -0.54 -20.64
C GLU A 71 -7.92 -0.01 -19.47
N SER A 72 -8.42 -0.89 -18.61
CA SER A 72 -9.19 -0.50 -17.43
C SER A 72 -8.33 0.33 -16.45
N VAL A 73 -7.06 -0.02 -16.28
CA VAL A 73 -6.10 0.75 -15.46
C VAL A 73 -5.88 2.14 -16.05
N VAL A 74 -5.63 2.24 -17.36
CA VAL A 74 -5.49 3.54 -18.04
C VAL A 74 -6.76 4.38 -17.87
N ASN A 75 -7.93 3.80 -18.15
CA ASN A 75 -9.21 4.50 -18.08
C ASN A 75 -9.49 5.05 -16.68
N TYR A 76 -9.23 4.27 -15.64
CA TYR A 76 -9.45 4.70 -14.26
C TYR A 76 -8.44 5.77 -13.82
N TYR A 77 -7.14 5.51 -13.98
CA TYR A 77 -6.10 6.37 -13.42
C TYR A 77 -5.83 7.63 -14.25
N SER A 78 -6.24 7.69 -15.52
CA SER A 78 -6.16 8.93 -16.32
C SER A 78 -7.15 10.01 -15.85
N THR A 79 -8.23 9.60 -15.17
CA THR A 79 -9.27 10.53 -14.69
C THR A 79 -8.90 11.25 -13.40
N VAL A 80 -7.84 10.83 -12.73
CA VAL A 80 -7.39 11.39 -11.45
C VAL A 80 -5.93 11.77 -11.52
N LYS A 81 -5.56 12.82 -10.79
CA LYS A 81 -4.15 13.20 -10.63
C LYS A 81 -3.78 13.24 -9.16
N SER A 82 -2.57 12.84 -8.86
CA SER A 82 -2.08 12.82 -7.49
C SER A 82 -0.64 13.34 -7.41
N ASP A 83 -0.34 14.01 -6.32
CA ASP A 83 0.99 14.29 -5.84
C ASP A 83 0.97 13.94 -4.35
N LEU A 84 1.06 12.64 -4.09
CA LEU A 84 0.84 12.06 -2.77
C LEU A 84 2.10 11.34 -2.28
N THR A 85 2.43 11.54 -1.01
CA THR A 85 3.61 10.94 -0.38
C THR A 85 3.19 10.04 0.77
N PRO A 86 3.60 8.75 0.77
CA PRO A 86 3.41 7.86 1.90
C PRO A 86 4.41 8.16 3.01
N SER A 87 3.95 8.06 4.28
CA SER A 87 4.76 8.28 5.46
C SER A 87 4.37 7.32 6.60
N PHE A 88 5.27 7.10 7.58
CA PHE A 88 5.04 6.25 8.75
C PHE A 88 4.58 4.84 8.39
N ILE A 89 5.24 4.21 7.42
CA ILE A 89 4.88 2.89 6.91
C ILE A 89 5.18 1.83 7.98
N LYS A 90 4.15 1.04 8.31
CA LYS A 90 4.27 -0.17 9.12
C LYS A 90 3.84 -1.36 8.28
N ILE A 91 4.60 -2.44 8.34
CA ILE A 91 4.36 -3.65 7.57
C ILE A 91 4.26 -4.83 8.55
N TYR A 92 3.30 -5.70 8.30
CA TYR A 92 3.07 -6.91 9.07
C TYR A 92 2.92 -8.08 8.12
N LYS A 93 3.74 -9.11 8.29
CA LYS A 93 3.57 -10.37 7.58
C LYS A 93 2.41 -11.14 8.22
N LEU A 94 1.34 -11.39 7.45
CA LEU A 94 0.17 -12.12 7.93
C LEU A 94 0.26 -13.63 7.66
N SER A 95 0.87 -13.99 6.52
CA SER A 95 1.17 -15.38 6.16
C SER A 95 2.39 -15.42 5.25
N GLU A 96 2.69 -16.57 4.64
CA GLU A 96 3.88 -16.75 3.81
C GLU A 96 3.99 -15.69 2.69
N ASN A 97 2.88 -15.44 2.00
CA ASN A 97 2.82 -14.55 0.84
C ASN A 97 1.86 -13.36 1.03
N VAL A 98 1.37 -13.08 2.25
CA VAL A 98 0.39 -12.04 2.52
C VAL A 98 0.92 -11.05 3.52
N TYR A 99 0.88 -9.77 3.19
CA TYR A 99 1.38 -8.68 4.01
C TYR A 99 0.32 -7.58 4.16
N LEU A 100 0.20 -7.04 5.36
CA LEU A 100 -0.57 -5.84 5.67
C LEU A 100 0.38 -4.65 5.75
N SER A 101 0.08 -3.58 5.06
CA SER A 101 0.74 -2.29 5.25
C SER A 101 -0.24 -1.25 5.80
N LEU A 102 0.25 -0.46 6.75
CA LEU A 102 -0.45 0.68 7.34
C LEU A 102 0.44 1.91 7.16
N TYR A 103 -0.11 3.00 6.61
CA TYR A 103 0.65 4.24 6.45
C TYR A 103 -0.27 5.46 6.32
N TYR A 104 0.31 6.64 6.43
CA TYR A 104 -0.37 7.89 6.09
C TYR A 104 0.00 8.29 4.66
N LEU A 105 -0.97 8.91 4.00
CA LEU A 105 -0.82 9.44 2.66
C LEU A 105 -1.24 10.90 2.68
N THR A 106 -0.34 11.78 2.30
CA THR A 106 -0.55 13.23 2.34
C THR A 106 -0.11 13.88 1.03
N GLY A 107 -0.72 15.01 0.69
CA GLY A 107 -0.35 15.80 -0.49
C GLY A 107 -1.55 16.37 -1.22
N ARG A 108 -1.47 16.43 -2.55
CA ARG A 108 -2.52 16.97 -3.42
C ARG A 108 -3.21 15.86 -4.21
N TYR A 109 -4.53 15.97 -4.32
CA TYR A 109 -5.34 15.05 -5.10
C TYR A 109 -6.38 15.79 -5.93
N GLU A 110 -6.43 15.49 -7.23
CA GLU A 110 -7.44 16.00 -8.17
C GLU A 110 -8.37 14.84 -8.54
N TYR A 111 -9.64 15.02 -8.20
CA TYR A 111 -10.70 14.04 -8.46
C TYR A 111 -11.13 14.07 -9.94
N SER A 112 -11.76 13.00 -10.41
CA SER A 112 -12.28 12.87 -11.78
C SER A 112 -13.30 13.95 -12.16
N ASN A 113 -13.96 14.56 -11.19
CA ASN A 113 -14.89 15.68 -11.39
C ASN A 113 -14.22 17.06 -11.41
N GLY A 114 -12.86 17.10 -11.41
CA GLY A 114 -12.07 18.32 -11.40
C GLY A 114 -11.92 19.01 -10.03
N LYS A 115 -12.53 18.45 -8.98
CA LYS A 115 -12.33 18.97 -7.61
C LYS A 115 -10.91 18.70 -7.15
N ILE A 116 -10.26 19.72 -6.60
CA ILE A 116 -8.91 19.64 -6.06
C ILE A 116 -8.95 19.66 -4.54
N ASN A 117 -8.13 18.80 -3.94
CA ASN A 117 -7.83 18.82 -2.51
C ASN A 117 -6.31 18.97 -2.34
N ASP A 118 -5.88 20.19 -2.01
CA ASP A 118 -4.46 20.51 -1.82
C ASP A 118 -3.90 20.05 -0.45
N ASP A 119 -4.77 19.69 0.48
CA ASP A 119 -4.43 19.16 1.81
C ASP A 119 -5.04 17.76 2.01
N TYR A 120 -4.78 16.87 1.04
CA TYR A 120 -5.25 15.50 1.11
C TYR A 120 -4.52 14.75 2.23
N LYS A 121 -5.31 14.16 3.14
CA LYS A 121 -4.79 13.35 4.26
C LYS A 121 -5.63 12.10 4.43
N SER A 122 -4.98 10.95 4.37
CA SER A 122 -5.63 9.66 4.51
C SER A 122 -4.77 8.68 5.31
N ARG A 123 -5.42 7.85 6.11
CA ARG A 123 -4.82 6.64 6.67
C ARG A 123 -5.14 5.49 5.72
N VAL A 124 -4.13 4.82 5.27
CA VAL A 124 -4.22 3.72 4.30
C VAL A 124 -3.95 2.39 4.98
N SER A 125 -4.75 1.39 4.63
CA SER A 125 -4.56 -0.01 5.01
C SER A 125 -4.62 -0.84 3.74
N ASN A 126 -3.53 -1.51 3.38
CA ASN A 126 -3.47 -2.32 2.17
C ASN A 126 -3.03 -3.74 2.49
N ILE A 127 -3.58 -4.71 1.75
CA ILE A 127 -3.03 -6.07 1.69
C ILE A 127 -2.27 -6.23 0.38
N TRP A 128 -1.06 -6.72 0.50
CA TRP A 128 -0.17 -7.05 -0.59
C TRP A 128 0.04 -8.56 -0.65
N LEU A 129 -0.03 -9.10 -1.84
CA LEU A 129 0.30 -10.49 -2.12
C LEU A 129 1.71 -10.54 -2.72
N TYR A 130 2.54 -11.46 -2.26
CA TYR A 130 3.82 -11.74 -2.90
C TYR A 130 3.59 -12.81 -3.98
N GLU A 131 3.58 -12.37 -5.22
CA GLU A 131 3.40 -13.17 -6.42
C GLU A 131 4.76 -13.37 -7.15
N ASP A 132 4.78 -14.14 -8.25
CA ASP A 132 6.02 -14.51 -8.97
C ASP A 132 6.91 -13.31 -9.37
N GLU A 133 6.31 -12.16 -9.62
CA GLU A 133 6.98 -10.93 -10.06
C GLU A 133 7.12 -9.89 -8.94
N GLY A 134 6.90 -10.25 -7.67
CA GLY A 134 6.99 -9.38 -6.51
C GLY A 134 5.63 -9.01 -5.90
N PHE A 135 5.61 -7.93 -5.12
CA PHE A 135 4.41 -7.52 -4.40
C PHE A 135 3.32 -6.95 -5.32
N LYS A 136 2.10 -7.45 -5.17
CA LYS A 136 0.88 -7.03 -5.87
C LYS A 136 -0.15 -6.53 -4.88
N LEU A 137 -0.82 -5.44 -5.22
CA LEU A 137 -1.82 -4.78 -4.38
C LEU A 137 -3.18 -5.44 -4.58
N TYR A 138 -3.66 -6.11 -3.53
CA TYR A 138 -4.94 -6.83 -3.54
C TYR A 138 -6.06 -6.07 -2.84
N TYR A 139 -5.78 -5.53 -1.64
CA TYR A 139 -6.78 -4.79 -0.87
C TYR A 139 -6.32 -3.34 -0.68
N LYS A 140 -7.24 -2.42 -0.92
CA LYS A 140 -7.02 -0.97 -0.78
C LYS A 140 -8.10 -0.39 0.11
N ASN A 141 -7.72 0.27 1.20
CA ASN A 141 -8.68 0.98 2.04
C ASN A 141 -8.12 2.33 2.46
N PHE A 142 -8.90 3.38 2.12
CA PHE A 142 -8.54 4.77 2.35
C PHE A 142 -9.51 5.40 3.35
N ASN A 143 -9.00 5.84 4.49
CA ASN A 143 -9.78 6.51 5.52
C ASN A 143 -9.34 7.96 5.62
N LYS A 144 -10.17 8.90 5.15
CA LYS A 144 -9.93 10.33 5.27
C LYS A 144 -9.68 10.69 6.74
N LEU A 145 -8.62 11.44 7.00
CA LEU A 145 -8.38 12.01 8.32
C LEU A 145 -9.15 13.30 8.48
N LYS A 146 -9.61 13.57 9.70
CA LYS A 146 -10.16 14.89 10.07
C LYS A 146 -8.98 15.88 10.17
N ASP A 147 -9.22 17.12 9.79
CA ASP A 147 -8.20 18.17 9.59
C ASP A 147 -7.28 18.46 10.79
N SER A 148 -7.61 17.96 11.98
CA SER A 148 -6.85 18.17 13.22
C SER A 148 -5.94 17.02 13.66
N LEU A 149 -5.84 15.91 12.88
CA LEU A 149 -5.31 14.65 13.40
C LEU A 149 -4.19 13.99 12.56
N VAL A 150 -3.41 14.75 11.79
CA VAL A 150 -2.11 14.22 11.38
C VAL A 150 -1.18 14.45 12.56
N PRO A 151 -0.75 13.39 13.26
CA PRO A 151 0.22 13.56 14.32
C PRO A 151 1.51 14.11 13.72
N GLU A 152 1.93 15.30 14.12
CA GLU A 152 3.23 15.85 13.75
C GLU A 152 4.36 14.96 14.30
N GLU A 153 4.08 14.19 15.34
CA GLU A 153 4.94 13.16 15.90
C GLU A 153 4.12 11.95 16.31
N ILE A 154 4.20 10.87 15.56
CA ILE A 154 3.79 9.56 16.08
C ILE A 154 4.97 9.01 16.88
N GLY A 155 5.08 9.44 18.12
CA GLY A 155 5.82 8.71 19.11
C GLY A 155 5.27 7.29 19.26
N PRO A 156 6.05 6.32 19.74
CA PRO A 156 5.54 4.99 20.00
C PRO A 156 4.32 5.10 20.91
N TYR A 157 3.16 4.61 20.45
CA TYR A 157 2.00 4.50 21.33
C TYR A 157 2.41 3.70 22.55
N PRO A 158 2.12 4.18 23.78
CA PRO A 158 2.34 3.37 24.96
C PRO A 158 1.48 2.12 24.79
N VAL A 159 2.13 0.98 24.63
CA VAL A 159 1.49 -0.33 24.72
C VAL A 159 1.00 -0.44 26.16
N LYS A 160 -0.31 -0.39 26.36
CA LYS A 160 -0.92 -0.69 27.66
C LYS A 160 -0.97 -2.19 27.85
#